data_bab7bc958a4665ebe50831fcb0e99978
#
_entry.id   bab7bc958a4665ebe50831fcb0e99978
#
_cell.length_a   1.000
_cell.length_b   1.000
_cell.length_c   1.000
_cell.angle_alpha   90.00
_cell.angle_beta   90.00
_cell.angle_gamma   90.00
#
_symmetry.space_group_name_H-M   'P 1'
#
loop_
_entity.id
_entity.type
_entity.pdbx_description
1 polymer ?
#
loop_
_entity_poly.entity_id
_entity_poly.type
_entity_poly.pdbx_seq_one_letter_code
_entity_poly.pdbx_strand_id
1 'polypeptide(L)'
;RRIERKLAARLSQLQDVRHAPLGEITLIHSPALRLFWIDTALTAPDYSALELSTSRLAAAQAEALVFLGKVGFSVSQEHLNEGRFGQYDGEFLLLDEADRFTGDVIDLPASLCACVRFRGHHAESPAQYRRLMQFIREEGYTAAGFSREITVIDYGFTTDTEKFVTEI
;
A
#
# COMPACT_ATOMS: atom_id res chain seq x y z
N ARG A 1 -17.23 10.57 -16.95
CA ARG A 1 -16.83 9.19 -17.36
C ARG A 1 -15.53 8.70 -16.69
N ARG A 2 -14.44 9.53 -16.58
CA ARG A 2 -13.18 9.11 -15.90
C ARG A 2 -13.35 9.04 -14.39
N ILE A 3 -13.94 10.07 -13.77
CA ILE A 3 -14.23 10.14 -12.33
C ILE A 3 -15.20 9.04 -11.93
N GLU A 4 -16.25 8.80 -12.70
CA GLU A 4 -17.24 7.75 -12.43
C GLU A 4 -16.59 6.36 -12.36
N ARG A 5 -15.68 6.04 -13.31
CA ARG A 5 -14.94 4.77 -13.30
C ARG A 5 -14.04 4.65 -12.07
N LYS A 6 -13.35 5.73 -11.69
CA LYS A 6 -12.49 5.75 -10.49
C LYS A 6 -13.31 5.57 -9.21
N LEU A 7 -14.46 6.21 -9.11
CA LEU A 7 -15.38 6.02 -7.99
C LEU A 7 -15.96 4.60 -7.94
N ALA A 8 -16.36 4.04 -9.08
CA ALA A 8 -16.85 2.68 -9.16
C ALA A 8 -15.78 1.66 -8.75
N ALA A 9 -14.55 1.82 -9.25
CA ALA A 9 -13.41 0.97 -8.86
C ALA A 9 -13.13 1.08 -7.35
N ARG A 10 -13.24 2.28 -6.79
CA ARG A 10 -13.06 2.50 -5.36
C ARG A 10 -14.17 1.86 -4.51
N LEU A 11 -15.42 1.95 -4.95
CA LEU A 11 -16.55 1.29 -4.29
C LEU A 11 -16.36 -0.23 -4.30
N SER A 12 -15.95 -0.81 -5.43
CA SER A 12 -15.65 -2.24 -5.51
C SER A 12 -14.54 -2.64 -4.54
N GLN A 13 -13.44 -1.89 -4.50
CA GLN A 13 -12.35 -2.13 -3.56
C GLN A 13 -12.82 -2.10 -2.10
N LEU A 14 -13.67 -1.14 -1.73
CA LEU A 14 -14.21 -1.04 -0.37
C LEU A 14 -15.16 -2.20 -0.03
N GLN A 15 -15.93 -2.68 -0.99
CA GLN A 15 -16.78 -3.85 -0.81
C GLN A 15 -15.93 -5.10 -0.59
N ASP A 16 -14.86 -5.27 -1.37
CA ASP A 16 -13.93 -6.38 -1.22
C ASP A 16 -13.25 -6.37 0.16
N VAL A 17 -12.84 -5.19 0.63
CA VAL A 17 -12.23 -5.04 1.97
C VAL A 17 -13.21 -5.37 3.08
N ARG A 18 -14.50 -5.03 2.94
CA ARG A 18 -15.54 -5.35 3.96
C ARG A 18 -15.76 -6.85 4.13
N HIS A 19 -15.54 -7.65 3.10
CA HIS A 19 -15.79 -9.09 3.10
C HIS A 19 -14.52 -9.91 3.26
N ALA A 20 -13.35 -9.29 3.15
CA ALA A 20 -12.08 -9.98 3.29
C ALA A 20 -11.78 -10.31 4.76
N PRO A 21 -11.23 -11.48 5.04
CA PRO A 21 -10.80 -11.84 6.39
C PRO A 21 -9.68 -10.89 6.84
N LEU A 22 -9.83 -10.32 8.04
CA LEU A 22 -8.81 -9.49 8.65
C LEU A 22 -7.86 -10.35 9.48
N GLY A 23 -6.56 -10.06 9.40
CA GLY A 23 -5.52 -10.75 10.14
C GLY A 23 -5.09 -12.10 9.57
N GLU A 24 -5.74 -12.60 8.52
CA GLU A 24 -5.35 -13.82 7.82
C GLU A 24 -4.35 -13.50 6.72
N ILE A 25 -3.29 -14.31 6.61
CA ILE A 25 -2.32 -14.21 5.52
C ILE A 25 -2.73 -15.16 4.40
N THR A 26 -2.80 -14.66 3.18
CA THR A 26 -3.16 -15.43 2.00
C THR A 26 -2.16 -15.21 0.87
N LEU A 27 -2.00 -16.22 0.02
CA LEU A 27 -1.29 -16.07 -1.26
C LEU A 27 -2.27 -15.60 -2.33
N ILE A 28 -1.95 -14.50 -2.98
CA ILE A 28 -2.76 -13.90 -4.04
C ILE A 28 -1.95 -13.71 -5.31
N HIS A 29 -2.60 -13.82 -6.45
CA HIS A 29 -2.02 -13.39 -7.73
C HIS A 29 -2.30 -11.91 -7.93
N SER A 30 -1.26 -11.08 -7.75
CA SER A 30 -1.32 -9.66 -8.07
C SER A 30 -1.23 -9.46 -9.59
N PRO A 31 -2.12 -8.67 -10.20
CA PRO A 31 -1.96 -8.30 -11.61
C PRO A 31 -0.69 -7.45 -11.81
N ALA A 32 -0.34 -7.22 -13.07
CA ALA A 32 0.67 -6.22 -13.40
C ALA A 32 0.20 -4.83 -12.94
N LEU A 33 1.10 -4.06 -12.35
CA LEU A 33 0.82 -2.75 -11.76
C LEU A 33 1.77 -1.70 -12.31
N ARG A 34 1.31 -0.45 -12.33
CA ARG A 34 2.14 0.73 -12.58
C ARG A 34 2.13 1.61 -11.34
N LEU A 35 3.30 2.03 -10.92
CA LEU A 35 3.50 2.86 -9.75
C LEU A 35 4.22 4.14 -10.16
N PHE A 36 3.72 5.29 -9.72
CA PHE A 36 4.58 6.47 -9.59
C PHE A 36 5.32 6.36 -8.27
N TRP A 37 6.64 6.54 -8.30
CA TRP A 37 7.52 6.25 -7.17
C TRP A 37 8.26 7.49 -6.69
N ILE A 38 8.38 7.61 -5.38
CA ILE A 38 9.22 8.61 -4.72
C ILE A 38 10.08 7.89 -3.68
N ASP A 39 11.40 8.05 -3.76
CA ASP A 39 12.29 7.59 -2.71
C ASP A 39 12.05 8.36 -1.42
N THR A 40 12.02 7.66 -0.31
CA THR A 40 11.80 8.25 1.01
C THR A 40 12.65 7.53 2.06
N ALA A 41 12.80 8.15 3.23
CA ALA A 41 13.46 7.57 4.39
C ALA A 41 12.59 7.84 5.63
N LEU A 42 11.33 7.45 5.58
CA LEU A 42 10.35 7.65 6.64
C LEU A 42 10.28 6.43 7.57
N THR A 43 9.80 6.64 8.78
CA THR A 43 9.57 5.56 9.74
C THR A 43 8.07 5.38 10.00
N ALA A 44 7.63 4.14 10.12
CA ALA A 44 6.23 3.79 10.35
C ALA A 44 5.58 4.48 11.57
N PRO A 45 6.27 4.69 12.70
CA PRO A 45 5.71 5.41 13.85
C PRO A 45 5.52 6.91 13.62
N ASP A 46 6.19 7.51 12.64
CA ASP A 46 6.06 8.95 12.36
C ASP A 46 4.91 9.21 11.39
N TYR A 47 3.70 9.04 11.90
CA TYR A 47 2.48 9.23 11.12
C TYR A 47 2.33 10.65 10.55
N SER A 48 2.78 11.67 11.30
CA SER A 48 2.71 13.06 10.84
C SER A 48 3.60 13.31 9.62
N ALA A 49 4.78 12.70 9.58
CA ALA A 49 5.67 12.77 8.42
C ALA A 49 5.08 12.03 7.22
N LEU A 50 4.43 10.87 7.44
CA LEU A 50 3.74 10.12 6.39
C LEU A 50 2.57 10.93 5.81
N GLU A 51 1.73 11.54 6.65
CA GLU A 51 0.64 12.41 6.19
C GLU A 51 1.15 13.61 5.38
N LEU A 52 2.25 14.23 5.83
CA LEU A 52 2.84 15.37 5.12
C LEU A 52 3.38 14.95 3.75
N SER A 53 4.02 13.80 3.66
CA SER A 53 4.53 13.25 2.40
C SER A 53 3.38 12.98 1.43
N THR A 54 2.34 12.27 1.88
CA THR A 54 1.13 12.01 1.11
C THR A 54 0.43 13.31 0.65
N SER A 55 0.39 14.33 1.51
CA SER A 55 -0.17 15.64 1.16
C SER A 55 0.66 16.35 0.08
N ARG A 56 1.98 16.24 0.12
CA ARG A 56 2.86 16.79 -0.93
C ARG A 56 2.66 16.07 -2.27
N LEU A 57 2.52 14.75 -2.23
CA LEU A 57 2.21 13.95 -3.41
C LEU A 57 0.86 14.39 -4.01
N ALA A 58 -0.17 14.54 -3.19
CA ALA A 58 -1.49 15.00 -3.60
C ALA A 58 -1.47 16.43 -4.16
N ALA A 59 -0.70 17.36 -3.55
CA ALA A 59 -0.58 18.75 -4.00
C ALA A 59 0.15 18.86 -5.35
N ALA A 60 1.08 17.97 -5.63
CA ALA A 60 1.78 17.91 -6.93
C ALA A 60 0.86 17.45 -8.07
N GLN A 61 -0.32 16.95 -7.76
CA GLN A 61 -1.28 16.39 -8.70
C GLN A 61 -2.65 17.05 -8.51
N ALA A 62 -3.11 17.84 -9.46
CA ALA A 62 -4.26 18.73 -9.37
C ALA A 62 -5.65 18.09 -9.12
N GLU A 63 -5.75 16.77 -8.92
CA GLU A 63 -7.02 16.05 -8.73
C GLU A 63 -7.00 15.17 -7.47
N ALA A 64 -7.21 15.77 -6.29
CA ALA A 64 -7.19 15.09 -4.99
C ALA A 64 -8.09 13.84 -4.86
N LEU A 65 -9.20 13.77 -5.60
CA LEU A 65 -10.11 12.59 -5.64
C LEU A 65 -9.49 11.35 -6.29
N VAL A 66 -8.37 11.51 -6.97
CA VAL A 66 -7.67 10.43 -7.70
C VAL A 66 -6.90 9.50 -6.76
N PHE A 67 -6.56 9.96 -5.55
CA PHE A 67 -5.57 9.33 -4.68
C PHE A 67 -6.14 8.41 -3.59
N LEU A 68 -7.44 8.47 -3.33
CA LEU A 68 -8.06 7.69 -2.26
C LEU A 68 -7.77 6.18 -2.38
N GLY A 69 -7.01 5.64 -1.43
CA GLY A 69 -6.66 4.22 -1.35
C GLY A 69 -5.70 3.72 -2.43
N LYS A 70 -4.90 4.61 -3.01
CA LYS A 70 -3.89 4.30 -4.02
C LYS A 70 -2.48 4.71 -3.63
N VAL A 71 -2.35 5.55 -2.62
CA VAL A 71 -1.06 5.93 -2.04
C VAL A 71 -0.63 4.86 -1.06
N GLY A 72 0.62 4.45 -1.17
CA GLY A 72 1.21 3.45 -0.29
C GLY A 72 2.66 3.72 0.01
N PHE A 73 3.17 2.95 0.96
CA PHE A 73 4.56 2.94 1.37
C PHE A 73 5.19 1.58 1.10
N SER A 74 6.50 1.57 1.03
CA SER A 74 7.26 0.41 0.64
C SER A 74 8.48 0.22 1.52
N VAL A 75 8.71 -1.02 1.94
CA VAL A 75 9.94 -1.48 2.56
C VAL A 75 10.75 -2.21 1.51
N SER A 76 12.03 -1.86 1.36
CA SER A 76 12.95 -2.48 0.41
C SER A 76 13.20 -3.96 0.73
N GLN A 77 13.62 -4.71 -0.27
CA GLN A 77 14.01 -6.11 -0.07
C GLN A 77 15.13 -6.27 0.96
N GLU A 78 16.07 -5.34 1.00
CA GLU A 78 17.15 -5.32 1.98
C GLU A 78 16.58 -5.20 3.40
N HIS A 79 15.75 -4.19 3.65
CA HIS A 79 15.13 -4.00 4.97
C HIS A 79 14.18 -5.13 5.36
N LEU A 80 13.45 -5.72 4.41
CA LEU A 80 12.65 -6.92 4.66
C LEU A 80 13.51 -8.09 5.14
N ASN A 81 14.64 -8.33 4.50
CA ASN A 81 15.55 -9.41 4.85
C ASN A 81 16.26 -9.17 6.19
N GLU A 82 16.53 -7.93 6.53
CA GLU A 82 17.17 -7.52 7.80
C GLU A 82 16.18 -7.38 8.97
N GLY A 83 14.87 -7.49 8.71
CA GLY A 83 13.85 -7.33 9.74
C GLY A 83 13.58 -5.88 10.15
N ARG A 84 13.98 -4.90 9.35
CA ARG A 84 13.76 -3.46 9.55
C ARG A 84 12.40 -3.03 9.00
N PHE A 85 11.34 -3.59 9.55
CA PHE A 85 9.98 -3.47 9.03
C PHE A 85 9.29 -2.12 9.26
N GLY A 86 9.86 -1.27 10.07
CA GLY A 86 9.32 0.06 10.34
C GLY A 86 9.97 1.19 9.56
N GLN A 87 10.86 0.85 8.61
CA GLN A 87 11.59 1.81 7.80
C GLN A 87 11.12 1.75 6.35
N TYR A 88 10.52 2.83 5.88
CA TYR A 88 10.07 2.95 4.50
C TYR A 88 11.16 3.55 3.61
N ASP A 89 11.33 2.95 2.44
CA ASP A 89 12.31 3.33 1.42
C ASP A 89 11.63 4.01 0.23
N GLY A 90 10.35 3.81 0.07
CA GLY A 90 9.57 4.39 -1.00
C GLY A 90 8.15 4.75 -0.59
N GLU A 91 7.65 5.81 -1.20
CA GLU A 91 6.24 6.15 -1.28
C GLU A 91 5.78 5.98 -2.72
N PHE A 92 4.61 5.44 -2.95
CA PHE A 92 4.11 5.21 -4.29
C PHE A 92 2.65 5.58 -4.45
N LEU A 93 2.27 5.82 -5.71
CA LEU A 93 0.90 5.96 -6.15
C LEU A 93 0.59 4.89 -7.19
N LEU A 94 -0.46 4.10 -6.97
CA LEU A 94 -0.97 3.18 -7.98
C LEU A 94 -1.59 3.96 -9.14
N LEU A 95 -1.11 3.71 -10.36
CA LEU A 95 -1.60 4.34 -11.57
C LEU A 95 -2.62 3.44 -12.29
N ASP A 96 -3.68 4.04 -12.80
CA ASP A 96 -4.57 3.39 -13.75
C ASP A 96 -3.97 3.47 -15.17
N GLU A 97 -4.37 2.58 -16.07
CA GLU A 97 -3.92 2.58 -17.48
C GLU A 97 -4.13 3.94 -18.21
N ALA A 98 -5.15 4.68 -17.77
CA ALA A 98 -5.48 5.98 -18.35
C ALA A 98 -4.69 7.15 -17.72
N ASP A 99 -3.94 6.89 -16.65
CA ASP A 99 -3.18 7.92 -15.97
C ASP A 99 -1.87 8.19 -16.73
N ARG A 100 -1.68 9.45 -17.10
CA ARG A 100 -0.45 9.91 -17.75
C ARG A 100 0.37 10.66 -16.72
N PHE A 101 1.49 10.08 -16.36
CA PHE A 101 2.44 10.66 -15.43
C PHE A 101 3.76 10.93 -16.14
N THR A 102 4.34 12.08 -15.83
CA THR A 102 5.72 12.42 -16.18
C THR A 102 6.53 12.34 -14.90
N GLY A 103 7.41 11.34 -14.79
CA GLY A 103 8.24 11.10 -13.59
C GLY A 103 8.67 9.66 -13.51
N ASP A 104 9.18 9.26 -12.35
CA ASP A 104 9.68 7.91 -12.12
C ASP A 104 8.52 6.93 -11.99
N VAL A 105 8.25 6.23 -13.07
CA VAL A 105 7.20 5.20 -13.14
C VAL A 105 7.87 3.83 -13.15
N ILE A 106 7.40 2.96 -12.26
CA ILE A 106 7.84 1.57 -12.15
C ILE A 106 6.71 0.68 -12.64
N ASP A 107 7.01 -0.19 -13.59
CA ASP A 107 6.10 -1.23 -14.05
C ASP A 107 6.45 -2.55 -13.33
N LEU A 108 5.49 -3.07 -12.57
CA LEU A 108 5.61 -4.35 -11.88
C LEU A 108 4.89 -5.44 -12.69
N PRO A 109 5.55 -6.58 -12.95
CA PRO A 109 4.89 -7.71 -13.58
C PRO A 109 3.85 -8.35 -12.64
N ALA A 110 2.91 -9.08 -13.20
CA ALA A 110 2.04 -9.95 -12.42
C ALA A 110 2.89 -10.94 -11.59
N SER A 111 2.53 -11.13 -10.32
CA SER A 111 3.33 -11.92 -9.39
C SER A 111 2.47 -12.59 -8.32
N LEU A 112 3.00 -13.66 -7.72
CA LEU A 112 2.43 -14.24 -6.51
C LEU A 112 2.88 -13.42 -5.31
N CYS A 113 1.93 -13.01 -4.47
CA CYS A 113 2.19 -12.19 -3.29
C CYS A 113 1.59 -12.84 -2.04
N ALA A 114 2.31 -12.78 -0.92
CA ALA A 114 1.71 -12.97 0.39
C ALA A 114 1.06 -11.65 0.79
N CYS A 115 -0.21 -11.72 1.21
CA CYS A 115 -1.01 -10.54 1.52
C CYS A 115 -1.69 -10.70 2.89
N VAL A 116 -1.71 -9.64 3.66
CA VAL A 116 -2.48 -9.53 4.90
C VAL A 116 -3.24 -8.20 4.93
N ARG A 117 -4.51 -8.26 5.36
CA ARG A 117 -5.29 -7.07 5.70
C ARG A 117 -5.49 -7.03 7.20
N PHE A 118 -5.32 -5.88 7.81
CA PHE A 118 -5.46 -5.72 9.26
C PHE A 118 -6.11 -4.39 9.62
N ARG A 119 -6.70 -4.33 10.80
CA ARG A 119 -7.18 -3.07 11.37
C ARG A 119 -6.00 -2.27 11.88
N GLY A 120 -6.04 -0.98 11.63
CA GLY A 120 -5.01 -0.04 12.02
C GLY A 120 -4.33 0.62 10.82
N HIS A 121 -3.34 1.41 11.12
CA HIS A 121 -2.55 2.16 10.16
C HIS A 121 -1.08 1.69 10.17
N HIS A 122 -0.21 2.47 9.55
CA HIS A 122 1.20 2.13 9.35
C HIS A 122 2.00 1.84 10.64
N ALA A 123 1.58 2.36 11.80
CA ALA A 123 2.26 2.07 13.08
C ALA A 123 2.17 0.59 13.49
N GLU A 124 1.12 -0.11 13.08
CA GLU A 124 0.91 -1.53 13.36
C GLU A 124 1.58 -2.46 12.33
N SER A 125 2.01 -1.91 11.20
CA SER A 125 2.58 -2.66 10.07
C SER A 125 3.83 -3.48 10.41
N PRO A 126 4.78 -3.03 11.26
CA PRO A 126 5.97 -3.82 11.57
C PRO A 126 5.66 -5.22 12.14
N ALA A 127 4.60 -5.35 12.93
CA ALA A 127 4.16 -6.65 13.44
C ALA A 127 3.61 -7.55 12.32
N GLN A 128 2.89 -6.97 11.37
CA GLN A 128 2.34 -7.70 10.23
C GLN A 128 3.43 -8.13 9.24
N TYR A 129 4.41 -7.29 8.99
CA TYR A 129 5.58 -7.67 8.18
C TYR A 129 6.33 -8.87 8.78
N ARG A 130 6.51 -8.90 10.10
CA ARG A 130 7.14 -10.04 10.77
C ARG A 130 6.37 -11.33 10.52
N ARG A 131 5.04 -11.29 10.61
CA ARG A 131 4.16 -12.42 10.34
C ARG A 131 4.23 -12.86 8.87
N LEU A 132 4.19 -11.90 7.93
CA LEU A 132 4.31 -12.15 6.49
C LEU A 132 5.64 -12.83 6.15
N MET A 133 6.76 -12.29 6.65
CA MET A 133 8.08 -12.84 6.38
C MET A 133 8.26 -14.24 7.00
N GLN A 134 7.63 -14.51 8.14
CA GLN A 134 7.61 -15.86 8.72
C GLN A 134 6.79 -16.80 7.83
N PHE A 135 5.58 -16.43 7.45
CA PHE A 135 4.72 -17.21 6.56
C PHE A 135 5.40 -17.53 5.23
N ILE A 136 6.02 -16.54 4.58
CA ILE A 136 6.77 -16.73 3.32
C ILE A 136 7.83 -17.82 3.47
N ARG A 137 8.60 -17.82 4.58
CA ARG A 137 9.61 -18.84 4.85
C ARG A 137 9.02 -20.21 5.14
N GLU A 138 7.94 -20.29 5.91
CA GLU A 138 7.25 -21.53 6.26
C GLU A 138 6.64 -22.21 5.03
N GLU A 139 6.13 -21.42 4.08
CA GLU A 139 5.63 -21.90 2.79
C GLU A 139 6.75 -22.23 1.78
N GLY A 140 8.02 -22.07 2.15
CA GLY A 140 9.16 -22.41 1.30
C GLY A 140 9.46 -21.37 0.22
N TYR A 141 8.93 -20.15 0.34
CA TYR A 141 9.19 -19.05 -0.57
C TYR A 141 10.29 -18.11 -0.05
N THR A 142 10.76 -17.25 -0.94
CA THR A 142 11.66 -16.15 -0.62
C THR A 142 11.01 -14.85 -1.11
N ALA A 143 11.01 -13.82 -0.28
CA ALA A 143 10.53 -12.51 -0.69
C ALA A 143 11.46 -11.92 -1.77
N ALA A 144 10.87 -11.39 -2.82
CA ALA A 144 11.57 -10.76 -3.93
C ALA A 144 11.03 -9.34 -4.17
N GLY A 145 11.94 -8.40 -4.30
CA GLY A 145 11.61 -6.99 -4.50
C GLY A 145 11.15 -6.31 -3.20
N PHE A 146 10.43 -5.24 -3.36
CA PHE A 146 9.93 -4.41 -2.27
C PHE A 146 8.49 -4.74 -1.90
N SER A 147 8.07 -4.38 -0.69
CA SER A 147 6.69 -4.53 -0.24
C SER A 147 5.79 -3.41 -0.78
N ARG A 148 4.48 -3.65 -0.69
CA ARG A 148 3.46 -2.63 -0.97
C ARG A 148 2.49 -2.59 0.21
N GLU A 149 2.41 -1.45 0.84
CA GLU A 149 1.57 -1.21 2.00
C GLU A 149 0.63 -0.04 1.73
N ILE A 150 -0.67 -0.28 1.77
CA ILE A 150 -1.71 0.71 1.44
C ILE A 150 -2.75 0.73 2.54
N THR A 151 -3.04 1.89 3.12
CA THR A 151 -4.21 2.07 3.96
C THR A 151 -5.44 2.23 3.07
N VAL A 152 -6.23 1.18 3.00
CA VAL A 152 -7.39 1.08 2.09
C VAL A 152 -8.60 1.82 2.64
N ILE A 153 -8.81 1.80 3.96
CA ILE A 153 -9.79 2.62 4.67
C ILE A 153 -9.02 3.60 5.54
N ASP A 154 -9.08 4.85 5.20
CA ASP A 154 -8.32 5.96 5.76
C ASP A 154 -9.21 7.14 6.16
N TYR A 155 -8.62 8.29 6.43
CA TYR A 155 -9.32 9.55 6.74
C TYR A 155 -10.30 10.01 5.65
N GLY A 156 -10.19 9.55 4.43
CA GLY A 156 -11.17 9.83 3.38
C GLY A 156 -12.55 9.20 3.64
N PHE A 157 -12.64 8.25 4.57
CA PHE A 157 -13.88 7.53 4.89
C PHE A 157 -14.29 7.63 6.34
N THR A 158 -13.37 7.80 7.26
CA THR A 158 -13.66 7.84 8.69
C THR A 158 -12.62 8.63 9.45
N THR A 159 -13.03 9.35 10.48
CA THR A 159 -12.10 10.00 11.43
C THR A 159 -11.69 9.08 12.57
N ASP A 160 -12.28 7.89 12.63
CA ASP A 160 -12.01 6.88 13.64
C ASP A 160 -10.88 5.97 13.15
N THR A 161 -9.68 6.19 13.65
CA THR A 161 -8.47 5.45 13.25
C THR A 161 -8.53 3.95 13.58
N GLU A 162 -9.37 3.54 14.55
CA GLU A 162 -9.59 2.12 14.86
C GLU A 162 -10.33 1.38 13.74
N LYS A 163 -10.99 2.11 12.85
CA LYS A 163 -11.66 1.57 11.67
C LYS A 163 -10.79 1.53 10.42
N PHE A 164 -9.59 2.05 10.51
CA PHE A 164 -8.66 1.96 9.39
C PHE A 164 -8.35 0.51 9.05
N VAL A 165 -8.17 0.26 7.77
CA VAL A 165 -7.75 -1.05 7.26
C VAL A 165 -6.55 -0.83 6.35
N THR A 166 -5.47 -1.49 6.69
CA THR A 166 -4.24 -1.49 5.89
C THR A 166 -4.03 -2.87 5.28
N GLU A 167 -3.53 -2.89 4.05
CA GLU A 167 -3.13 -4.07 3.29
C GLU A 167 -1.62 -4.01 3.04
N ILE A 168 -0.95 -5.11 3.27
CA ILE A 168 0.44 -5.34 2.87
C ILE A 168 0.47 -6.52 1.90
#